data_d40f1100c6d5824cbbaff271a070a4fb
#
_entry.id   d40f1100c6d5824cbbaff271a070a4fb
#
_cell.length_a   1.000
_cell.length_b   1.000
_cell.length_c   1.000
_cell.angle_alpha   90.00
_cell.angle_beta   90.00
_cell.angle_gamma   90.00
#
_symmetry.space_group_name_H-M   'P 1'
#
loop_
_entity.id
_entity.type
_entity.pdbx_description
1 polymer ?
#
loop_
_entity_poly.entity_id
_entity_poly.type
_entity_poly.pdbx_seq_one_letter_code
_entity_poly.pdbx_strand_id
1 'polypeptide(L)'
;IFWAIERVNARGGVQLPVAAGGARPLALERYDSKGQNEEALSALRAAIDDGAQVVLQGNSSSTAAVLIEAINKHNEREPGKRVLFLNYSAVDPILTNEKCSFWHFRFDAHADMRMAALMSVLKDDKSVKSAYLIGQDYSFGQAVLREGKRQLGIQRPDVQIVGEELHPLLRIKDFAPYAAKIKASGADAVLTGNFSNDLTLLVKAAKEAGFEGKFYTFYGNALGAPAAIGEAGLGKVIAVADWLPNVQTASSEAFYQSFRARYPKPADDYVHMRMHLMVEALAQAIEKASPAGQKPTAATGQDAIDLIAVAAQLERANVTLQGQNGTMRAADHQFQQPLVVGVMDRQGAPGVKFDVEGSGYGFRVIKTLPAASAEQATTCRMQRPG
;
A
#
# COMPACT_ATOMS: atom_id res chain seq x y z
N ILE A 1 -3.71 0.68 -11.23
CA ILE A 1 -4.49 1.94 -11.32
C ILE A 1 -5.12 2.05 -12.70
N PHE A 2 -4.36 1.95 -13.81
CA PHE A 2 -4.91 2.03 -15.16
C PHE A 2 -6.12 1.12 -15.36
N TRP A 3 -5.97 -0.17 -15.06
CA TRP A 3 -7.05 -1.12 -15.21
C TRP A 3 -8.26 -0.80 -14.32
N ALA A 4 -8.05 -0.29 -13.14
CA ALA A 4 -9.15 0.15 -12.27
C ALA A 4 -9.95 1.30 -12.91
N ILE A 5 -9.26 2.28 -13.50
CA ILE A 5 -9.88 3.39 -14.24
C ILE A 5 -10.57 2.89 -15.52
N GLU A 6 -9.93 2.03 -16.30
CA GLU A 6 -10.54 1.39 -17.47
C GLU A 6 -11.86 0.69 -17.12
N ARG A 7 -11.92 0.00 -15.97
CA ARG A 7 -13.15 -0.68 -15.52
C ARG A 7 -14.27 0.30 -15.15
N VAL A 8 -13.94 1.44 -14.52
CA VAL A 8 -14.94 2.49 -14.26
C VAL A 8 -15.41 3.09 -15.57
N ASN A 9 -14.51 3.41 -16.49
CA ASN A 9 -14.83 4.03 -17.76
C ASN A 9 -15.64 3.09 -18.68
N ALA A 10 -15.37 1.77 -18.65
CA ALA A 10 -16.09 0.78 -19.46
C ALA A 10 -17.57 0.65 -19.09
N ARG A 11 -17.97 1.04 -17.87
CA ARG A 11 -19.38 1.10 -17.44
C ARG A 11 -20.02 2.48 -17.60
N GLY A 12 -19.38 3.38 -18.36
CA GLY A 12 -19.88 4.73 -18.67
C GLY A 12 -19.21 5.84 -17.86
N GLY A 13 -18.15 5.54 -17.08
CA GLY A 13 -17.47 6.52 -16.26
C GLY A 13 -18.24 6.89 -14.97
N VAL A 14 -17.91 8.05 -14.42
CA VAL A 14 -18.57 8.61 -13.23
C VAL A 14 -19.90 9.25 -13.62
N GLN A 15 -20.98 8.88 -12.94
CA GLN A 15 -22.34 9.34 -13.25
C GLN A 15 -22.60 10.68 -12.56
N LEU A 16 -22.56 11.77 -13.32
CA LEU A 16 -22.89 13.11 -12.83
C LEU A 16 -24.30 13.51 -13.28
N PRO A 17 -24.95 14.49 -12.60
CA PRO A 17 -26.19 15.06 -13.07
C PRO A 17 -26.04 15.64 -14.49
N VAL A 18 -27.10 15.59 -15.29
CA VAL A 18 -27.11 16.13 -16.67
C VAL A 18 -26.70 17.62 -16.67
N ALA A 19 -27.14 18.39 -15.67
CA ALA A 19 -26.74 19.81 -15.49
C ALA A 19 -25.22 19.99 -15.23
N ALA A 20 -24.54 18.94 -14.76
CA ALA A 20 -23.08 18.89 -14.54
C ALA A 20 -22.34 18.15 -15.68
N GLY A 21 -22.99 17.95 -16.83
CA GLY A 21 -22.39 17.33 -18.01
C GLY A 21 -22.64 15.82 -18.18
N GLY A 22 -23.43 15.19 -17.30
CA GLY A 22 -23.76 13.77 -17.39
C GLY A 22 -22.60 12.84 -17.07
N ALA A 23 -22.61 11.65 -17.63
CA ALA A 23 -21.54 10.65 -17.43
C ALA A 23 -20.19 11.14 -18.00
N ARG A 24 -19.12 11.05 -17.20
CA ARG A 24 -17.77 11.47 -17.61
C ARG A 24 -16.74 10.38 -17.32
N PRO A 25 -15.81 10.12 -18.23
CA PRO A 25 -14.70 9.21 -17.96
C PRO A 25 -13.71 9.84 -16.97
N LEU A 26 -13.04 9.00 -16.19
CA LEU A 26 -11.84 9.39 -15.44
C LEU A 26 -10.65 9.44 -16.40
N ALA A 27 -9.92 10.53 -16.41
CA ALA A 27 -8.64 10.66 -17.12
C ALA A 27 -7.49 10.46 -16.13
N LEU A 28 -6.37 9.93 -16.60
CA LEU A 28 -5.17 9.74 -15.80
C LEU A 28 -3.95 10.26 -16.55
N GLU A 29 -3.36 11.32 -16.01
CA GLU A 29 -2.09 11.86 -16.47
C GLU A 29 -0.93 11.35 -15.61
N ARG A 30 0.25 11.23 -16.17
CA ARG A 30 1.44 10.70 -15.51
C ARG A 30 2.56 11.70 -15.46
N TYR A 31 3.11 11.87 -14.27
CA TYR A 31 4.27 12.70 -14.00
C TYR A 31 5.35 11.86 -13.32
N ASP A 32 6.59 11.94 -13.80
CA ASP A 32 7.70 11.19 -13.21
C ASP A 32 8.41 12.03 -12.15
N SER A 33 8.34 11.58 -10.91
CA SER A 33 9.03 12.20 -9.78
C SER A 33 10.51 11.80 -9.67
N LYS A 34 11.00 10.90 -10.54
CA LYS A 34 12.37 10.35 -10.51
C LYS A 34 12.82 9.86 -9.13
N GLY A 35 11.86 9.56 -8.25
CA GLY A 35 12.14 9.18 -6.85
C GLY A 35 12.69 10.32 -5.98
N GLN A 36 12.54 11.59 -6.40
CA GLN A 36 13.05 12.77 -5.70
C GLN A 36 11.89 13.66 -5.22
N ASN A 37 12.02 14.20 -4.00
CA ASN A 37 10.97 15.03 -3.40
C ASN A 37 10.76 16.34 -4.17
N GLU A 38 11.82 16.99 -4.63
CA GLU A 38 11.78 18.22 -5.41
C GLU A 38 11.08 18.02 -6.76
N GLU A 39 11.37 16.92 -7.44
CA GLU A 39 10.70 16.56 -8.69
C GLU A 39 9.23 16.24 -8.47
N ALA A 40 8.88 15.56 -7.35
CA ALA A 40 7.49 15.29 -6.99
C ALA A 40 6.71 16.60 -6.73
N LEU A 41 7.32 17.60 -6.08
CA LEU A 41 6.72 18.91 -5.88
C LEU A 41 6.55 19.68 -7.19
N SER A 42 7.51 19.54 -8.11
CA SER A 42 7.41 20.13 -9.45
C SER A 42 6.31 19.48 -10.28
N ALA A 43 6.23 18.14 -10.21
CA ALA A 43 5.16 17.35 -10.82
C ALA A 43 3.77 17.72 -10.27
N LEU A 44 3.65 17.92 -8.94
CA LEU A 44 2.41 18.38 -8.32
C LEU A 44 1.96 19.73 -8.90
N ARG A 45 2.87 20.71 -9.01
CA ARG A 45 2.54 22.01 -9.58
C ARG A 45 2.07 21.90 -11.01
N ALA A 46 2.80 21.15 -11.85
CA ALA A 46 2.42 20.91 -13.24
C ALA A 46 1.05 20.25 -13.34
N ALA A 47 0.78 19.21 -12.54
CA ALA A 47 -0.52 18.55 -12.51
C ALA A 47 -1.67 19.50 -12.14
N ILE A 48 -1.46 20.41 -11.17
CA ILE A 48 -2.46 21.41 -10.79
C ILE A 48 -2.68 22.42 -11.91
N ASP A 49 -1.62 22.86 -12.58
CA ASP A 49 -1.72 23.78 -13.70
C ASP A 49 -2.43 23.15 -14.90
N ASP A 50 -2.26 21.85 -15.11
CA ASP A 50 -2.96 21.05 -16.12
C ASP A 50 -4.41 20.70 -15.71
N GLY A 51 -4.87 21.13 -14.52
CA GLY A 51 -6.24 20.99 -14.05
C GLY A 51 -6.54 19.69 -13.30
N ALA A 52 -5.53 18.97 -12.83
CA ALA A 52 -5.74 17.78 -12.02
C ALA A 52 -6.43 18.12 -10.69
N GLN A 53 -7.50 17.42 -10.37
CA GLN A 53 -8.26 17.58 -9.13
C GLN A 53 -7.92 16.51 -8.08
N VAL A 54 -7.32 15.38 -8.51
CA VAL A 54 -6.92 14.29 -7.64
C VAL A 54 -5.49 13.88 -7.99
N VAL A 55 -4.64 13.83 -6.99
CA VAL A 55 -3.24 13.37 -7.09
C VAL A 55 -3.14 11.97 -6.51
N LEU A 56 -2.47 11.08 -7.22
CA LEU A 56 -2.19 9.71 -6.80
C LEU A 56 -0.69 9.54 -6.59
N GLN A 57 -0.27 9.10 -5.42
CA GLN A 57 1.14 8.77 -5.13
C GLN A 57 1.20 7.73 -4.01
N GLY A 58 2.25 6.91 -3.98
CA GLY A 58 2.42 5.89 -2.95
C GLY A 58 3.78 5.20 -2.97
N ASN A 59 4.72 5.63 -3.82
CA ASN A 59 6.02 4.97 -3.96
C ASN A 59 7.03 5.32 -2.85
N SER A 60 6.79 6.37 -2.06
CA SER A 60 7.68 6.79 -0.96
C SER A 60 6.90 7.55 0.12
N SER A 61 7.14 7.20 1.37
CA SER A 61 6.53 7.90 2.52
C SER A 61 7.11 9.31 2.71
N SER A 62 8.39 9.53 2.40
CA SER A 62 8.98 10.88 2.45
C SER A 62 8.36 11.79 1.40
N THR A 63 8.14 11.28 0.19
CA THR A 63 7.46 12.01 -0.89
C THR A 63 6.00 12.29 -0.53
N ALA A 64 5.28 11.31 0.03
CA ALA A 64 3.91 11.52 0.48
C ALA A 64 3.82 12.62 1.54
N ALA A 65 4.76 12.67 2.49
CA ALA A 65 4.79 13.69 3.54
C ALA A 65 4.95 15.11 2.97
N VAL A 66 5.87 15.32 2.02
CA VAL A 66 6.05 16.65 1.41
C VAL A 66 4.88 17.05 0.51
N LEU A 67 4.24 16.08 -0.16
CA LEU A 67 3.03 16.33 -0.94
C LEU A 67 1.84 16.73 -0.05
N ILE A 68 1.64 16.07 1.10
CA ILE A 68 0.60 16.44 2.08
C ILE A 68 0.76 17.90 2.49
N GLU A 69 1.98 18.31 2.87
CA GLU A 69 2.26 19.69 3.28
C GLU A 69 2.04 20.70 2.14
N ALA A 70 2.46 20.36 0.93
CA ALA A 70 2.30 21.23 -0.24
C ALA A 70 0.82 21.39 -0.62
N ILE A 71 0.05 20.30 -0.61
CA ILE A 71 -1.38 20.29 -0.92
C ILE A 71 -2.16 21.08 0.14
N ASN A 72 -1.86 20.92 1.43
CA ASN A 72 -2.49 21.72 2.48
C ASN A 72 -2.31 23.21 2.23
N LYS A 73 -1.08 23.65 1.97
CA LYS A 73 -0.76 25.06 1.69
C LYS A 73 -1.42 25.56 0.39
N HIS A 74 -1.45 24.71 -0.64
CA HIS A 74 -2.10 25.05 -1.90
C HIS A 74 -3.61 25.23 -1.72
N ASN A 75 -4.27 24.26 -1.11
CA ASN A 75 -5.73 24.25 -0.92
C ASN A 75 -6.23 25.39 -0.01
N GLU A 76 -5.38 25.87 0.91
CA GLU A 76 -5.65 27.05 1.72
C GLU A 76 -5.58 28.34 0.89
N ARG A 77 -4.57 28.47 0.02
CA ARG A 77 -4.31 29.67 -0.77
C ARG A 77 -5.20 29.80 -2.00
N GLU A 78 -5.53 28.67 -2.62
CA GLU A 78 -6.25 28.58 -3.89
C GLU A 78 -7.54 27.76 -3.75
N PRO A 79 -8.55 28.26 -3.00
CA PRO A 79 -9.79 27.50 -2.75
C PRO A 79 -10.55 27.08 -4.03
N GLY A 80 -10.34 27.79 -5.14
CA GLY A 80 -10.93 27.48 -6.44
C GLY A 80 -10.19 26.37 -7.23
N LYS A 81 -8.98 25.97 -6.78
CA LYS A 81 -8.13 24.97 -7.45
C LYS A 81 -7.66 23.89 -6.48
N ARG A 82 -8.50 23.52 -5.54
CA ARG A 82 -8.18 22.48 -4.55
C ARG A 82 -7.88 21.14 -5.22
N VAL A 83 -7.07 20.32 -4.55
CA VAL A 83 -6.77 18.95 -4.98
C VAL A 83 -6.89 17.99 -3.80
N LEU A 84 -7.31 16.76 -4.08
CA LEU A 84 -7.26 15.62 -3.15
C LEU A 84 -6.01 14.80 -3.40
N PHE A 85 -5.50 14.18 -2.36
CA PHE A 85 -4.39 13.23 -2.44
C PHE A 85 -4.83 11.83 -2.01
N LEU A 86 -4.83 10.88 -2.94
CA LEU A 86 -5.07 9.48 -2.66
C LEU A 86 -3.74 8.72 -2.65
N ASN A 87 -3.36 8.26 -1.49
CA ASN A 87 -2.14 7.51 -1.25
C ASN A 87 -2.42 6.02 -1.36
N TYR A 88 -1.82 5.38 -2.35
CA TYR A 88 -2.06 3.96 -2.62
C TYR A 88 -1.04 2.99 -2.01
N SER A 89 0.10 3.47 -1.46
CA SER A 89 1.13 2.55 -0.94
C SER A 89 2.21 3.18 -0.02
N ALA A 90 2.17 4.48 0.27
CA ALA A 90 3.09 5.07 1.25
C ALA A 90 2.58 4.81 2.67
N VAL A 91 3.28 3.97 3.42
CA VAL A 91 2.74 3.29 4.60
C VAL A 91 3.37 3.70 5.94
N ASP A 92 4.12 4.81 6.00
CA ASP A 92 4.55 5.37 7.28
C ASP A 92 3.32 5.76 8.11
N PRO A 93 3.20 5.28 9.35
CA PRO A 93 2.05 5.60 10.22
C PRO A 93 1.83 7.09 10.45
N ILE A 94 2.89 7.89 10.45
CA ILE A 94 2.83 9.34 10.68
C ILE A 94 1.89 10.07 9.71
N LEU A 95 1.72 9.53 8.49
CA LEU A 95 0.94 10.18 7.42
C LEU A 95 -0.56 10.23 7.71
N THR A 96 -1.09 9.36 8.55
CA THR A 96 -2.48 9.35 9.03
C THR A 96 -2.58 9.51 10.55
N ASN A 97 -1.49 9.91 11.19
CA ASN A 97 -1.42 10.30 12.61
C ASN A 97 -1.01 11.79 12.69
N GLU A 98 0.20 12.11 13.08
CA GLU A 98 0.65 13.47 13.35
C GLU A 98 0.63 14.38 12.10
N LYS A 99 0.79 13.79 10.89
CA LYS A 99 0.73 14.49 9.59
C LYS A 99 -0.58 14.25 8.85
N CYS A 100 -1.63 13.81 9.55
CA CYS A 100 -2.93 13.62 8.91
C CYS A 100 -3.48 14.93 8.32
N SER A 101 -4.19 14.82 7.23
CA SER A 101 -4.74 15.95 6.50
C SER A 101 -6.13 15.62 5.97
N PHE A 102 -7.04 16.60 6.01
CA PHE A 102 -8.36 16.48 5.40
C PHE A 102 -8.31 16.15 3.90
N TRP A 103 -7.22 16.53 3.23
CA TRP A 103 -7.03 16.35 1.79
C TRP A 103 -6.32 15.05 1.42
N HIS A 104 -5.87 14.25 2.40
CA HIS A 104 -5.10 13.02 2.20
C HIS A 104 -5.88 11.79 2.66
N PHE A 105 -6.03 10.80 1.77
CA PHE A 105 -6.70 9.52 2.02
C PHE A 105 -5.75 8.38 1.71
N ARG A 106 -5.49 7.50 2.66
CA ARG A 106 -4.61 6.34 2.46
C ARG A 106 -5.40 5.06 2.29
N PHE A 107 -5.13 4.34 1.20
CA PHE A 107 -5.81 3.09 0.86
C PHE A 107 -4.99 1.82 1.14
N ASP A 108 -3.71 1.95 1.50
CA ASP A 108 -2.90 0.82 1.95
C ASP A 108 -2.83 0.75 3.48
N ALA A 109 -2.68 -0.46 4.02
CA ALA A 109 -2.42 -0.65 5.43
C ALA A 109 -1.06 -0.08 5.81
N HIS A 110 -1.00 0.75 6.86
CA HIS A 110 0.26 1.31 7.33
C HIS A 110 1.13 0.29 8.07
N ALA A 111 2.38 0.66 8.37
CA ALA A 111 3.38 -0.24 8.92
C ALA A 111 2.90 -0.99 10.17
N ASP A 112 2.21 -0.32 11.09
CA ASP A 112 1.75 -0.95 12.32
C ASP A 112 0.64 -1.97 12.07
N MET A 113 -0.27 -1.71 11.11
CA MET A 113 -1.28 -2.69 10.66
C MET A 113 -0.63 -3.91 10.00
N ARG A 114 0.36 -3.68 9.13
CA ARG A 114 1.10 -4.76 8.46
C ARG A 114 1.90 -5.58 9.46
N MET A 115 2.54 -4.94 10.44
CA MET A 115 3.26 -5.63 11.51
C MET A 115 2.32 -6.47 12.37
N ALA A 116 1.14 -5.94 12.73
CA ALA A 116 0.12 -6.71 13.45
C ALA A 116 -0.31 -7.97 12.68
N ALA A 117 -0.45 -7.86 11.36
CA ALA A 117 -0.78 -9.01 10.53
C ALA A 117 0.34 -10.05 10.49
N LEU A 118 1.61 -9.65 10.31
CA LEU A 118 2.75 -10.57 10.37
C LEU A 118 2.88 -11.20 11.75
N MET A 119 2.71 -10.40 12.80
CA MET A 119 2.79 -10.88 14.18
C MET A 119 1.69 -11.91 14.49
N SER A 120 0.52 -11.79 13.86
CA SER A 120 -0.56 -12.78 14.01
C SER A 120 -0.16 -14.20 13.57
N VAL A 121 0.82 -14.32 12.67
CA VAL A 121 1.43 -15.58 12.23
C VAL A 121 2.64 -15.94 13.08
N LEU A 122 3.55 -14.99 13.31
CA LEU A 122 4.77 -15.21 14.07
C LEU A 122 4.47 -15.66 15.51
N LYS A 123 3.42 -15.15 16.15
CA LYS A 123 3.05 -15.53 17.52
C LYS A 123 2.77 -17.01 17.69
N ASP A 124 2.28 -17.68 16.64
CA ASP A 124 1.95 -19.09 16.64
C ASP A 124 3.13 -19.96 16.21
N ASP A 125 4.19 -19.36 15.66
CA ASP A 125 5.39 -20.05 15.20
C ASP A 125 6.37 -20.31 16.35
N LYS A 126 6.26 -21.48 16.95
CA LYS A 126 7.09 -21.88 18.10
C LYS A 126 8.55 -22.19 17.73
N SER A 127 8.88 -22.27 16.45
CA SER A 127 10.27 -22.43 15.98
C SER A 127 11.08 -21.15 16.10
N VAL A 128 10.42 -19.98 16.14
CA VAL A 128 11.07 -18.68 16.32
C VAL A 128 11.31 -18.41 17.80
N LYS A 129 12.58 -18.34 18.20
CA LYS A 129 13.06 -17.99 19.54
C LYS A 129 13.89 -16.71 19.56
N SER A 130 14.39 -16.32 18.40
CA SER A 130 15.23 -15.15 18.21
C SER A 130 14.87 -14.41 16.91
N ALA A 131 14.90 -13.08 16.95
CA ALA A 131 14.57 -12.25 15.81
C ALA A 131 15.64 -11.17 15.57
N TYR A 132 15.95 -10.94 14.31
CA TYR A 132 16.78 -9.83 13.84
C TYR A 132 15.90 -8.82 13.12
N LEU A 133 15.99 -7.56 13.48
CA LEU A 133 15.24 -6.48 12.87
C LEU A 133 16.16 -5.68 11.95
N ILE A 134 15.77 -5.51 10.69
CA ILE A 134 16.56 -4.74 9.73
C ILE A 134 15.64 -3.90 8.84
N GLY A 135 16.02 -2.64 8.62
CA GLY A 135 15.23 -1.71 7.83
C GLY A 135 16.06 -0.65 7.12
N GLN A 136 15.41 0.03 6.20
CA GLN A 136 15.95 1.18 5.50
C GLN A 136 15.97 2.40 6.43
N ASP A 137 17.06 3.18 6.43
CA ASP A 137 17.25 4.32 7.34
C ASP A 137 16.48 5.56 6.85
N TYR A 138 15.19 5.58 7.15
CA TYR A 138 14.30 6.73 7.04
C TYR A 138 13.03 6.48 7.89
N SER A 139 12.12 7.43 7.96
CA SER A 139 10.98 7.42 8.89
C SER A 139 10.15 6.12 8.88
N PHE A 140 9.87 5.60 7.69
CA PHE A 140 9.15 4.33 7.56
C PHE A 140 9.95 3.13 8.09
N GLY A 141 11.23 2.99 7.73
CA GLY A 141 12.05 1.86 8.22
C GLY A 141 12.22 1.91 9.74
N GLN A 142 12.41 3.10 10.31
CA GLN A 142 12.45 3.31 11.76
C GLN A 142 11.11 2.95 12.42
N ALA A 143 9.97 3.28 11.79
CA ALA A 143 8.66 2.89 12.27
C ALA A 143 8.48 1.36 12.29
N VAL A 144 8.94 0.67 11.24
CA VAL A 144 8.89 -0.80 11.16
C VAL A 144 9.68 -1.46 12.31
N LEU A 145 10.91 -1.00 12.56
CA LEU A 145 11.73 -1.54 13.65
C LEU A 145 11.10 -1.27 15.03
N ARG A 146 10.64 -0.04 15.24
CA ARG A 146 9.96 0.34 16.49
C ARG A 146 8.74 -0.52 16.75
N GLU A 147 7.88 -0.70 15.74
CA GLU A 147 6.66 -1.48 15.88
C GLU A 147 6.97 -2.98 16.02
N GLY A 148 7.95 -3.50 15.29
CA GLY A 148 8.42 -4.87 15.44
C GLY A 148 8.85 -5.18 16.87
N LYS A 149 9.65 -4.32 17.48
CA LYS A 149 10.05 -4.43 18.89
C LYS A 149 8.85 -4.40 19.85
N ARG A 150 7.94 -3.44 19.62
CA ARG A 150 6.74 -3.29 20.45
C ARG A 150 5.86 -4.54 20.40
N GLN A 151 5.60 -5.06 19.22
CA GLN A 151 4.74 -6.22 19.01
C GLN A 151 5.38 -7.50 19.55
N LEU A 152 6.68 -7.71 19.34
CA LEU A 152 7.40 -8.85 19.93
C LEU A 152 7.32 -8.80 21.46
N GLY A 153 7.58 -7.63 22.06
CA GLY A 153 7.52 -7.49 23.51
C GLY A 153 6.15 -7.78 24.13
N ILE A 154 5.07 -7.52 23.38
CA ILE A 154 3.69 -7.78 23.85
C ILE A 154 3.26 -9.23 23.58
N GLN A 155 3.48 -9.72 22.36
CA GLN A 155 2.88 -10.99 21.91
C GLN A 155 3.81 -12.20 22.02
N ARG A 156 5.12 -11.96 22.00
CA ARG A 156 6.17 -12.97 22.08
C ARG A 156 7.36 -12.49 22.93
N PRO A 157 7.12 -12.19 24.24
CA PRO A 157 8.20 -11.76 25.14
C PRO A 157 9.27 -12.84 25.35
N ASP A 158 9.01 -14.07 24.92
CA ASP A 158 9.96 -15.19 24.89
C ASP A 158 10.93 -15.12 23.70
N VAL A 159 10.66 -14.29 22.66
CA VAL A 159 11.54 -14.14 21.52
C VAL A 159 12.59 -13.06 21.80
N GLN A 160 13.86 -13.46 21.75
CA GLN A 160 14.97 -12.54 21.94
C GLN A 160 15.23 -11.72 20.67
N ILE A 161 15.38 -10.40 20.80
CA ILE A 161 15.87 -9.55 19.71
C ILE A 161 17.39 -9.61 19.75
N VAL A 162 17.98 -10.35 18.79
CA VAL A 162 19.42 -10.63 18.72
C VAL A 162 20.19 -9.65 17.80
N GLY A 163 19.49 -8.73 17.18
CA GLY A 163 20.08 -7.65 16.39
C GLY A 163 19.05 -6.66 15.87
N GLU A 164 19.51 -5.44 15.71
CA GLU A 164 18.73 -4.34 15.13
C GLU A 164 19.65 -3.47 14.28
N GLU A 165 19.26 -3.22 13.02
CA GLU A 165 20.11 -2.45 12.11
C GLU A 165 19.29 -1.65 11.10
N LEU A 166 19.74 -0.43 10.83
CA LEU A 166 19.26 0.40 9.72
C LEU A 166 20.35 0.54 8.68
N HIS A 167 19.97 0.57 7.41
CA HIS A 167 20.90 0.74 6.28
C HIS A 167 20.40 1.82 5.32
N PRO A 168 21.33 2.44 4.54
CA PRO A 168 20.96 3.46 3.56
C PRO A 168 19.91 2.96 2.55
N LEU A 169 18.84 3.75 2.37
CA LEU A 169 17.72 3.46 1.48
C LEU A 169 18.18 3.32 0.01
N LEU A 170 17.97 2.16 -0.58
CA LEU A 170 18.23 1.84 -2.01
C LEU A 170 19.65 2.15 -2.50
N ARG A 171 20.63 2.21 -1.60
CA ARG A 171 22.03 2.50 -1.93
C ARG A 171 22.97 1.30 -1.76
N ILE A 172 22.51 0.28 -1.06
CA ILE A 172 23.30 -0.93 -0.80
C ILE A 172 23.29 -1.83 -2.04
N LYS A 173 24.46 -2.11 -2.57
CA LYS A 173 24.64 -3.02 -3.72
C LYS A 173 25.03 -4.42 -3.28
N ASP A 174 25.64 -4.56 -2.10
CA ASP A 174 26.07 -5.83 -1.52
C ASP A 174 25.54 -5.95 -0.08
N PHE A 175 24.68 -6.91 0.14
CA PHE A 175 24.12 -7.22 1.45
C PHE A 175 24.88 -8.33 2.20
N ALA A 176 26.01 -8.85 1.69
CA ALA A 176 26.80 -9.89 2.36
C ALA A 176 27.24 -9.50 3.78
N PRO A 177 27.67 -8.25 4.08
CA PRO A 177 28.01 -7.86 5.45
C PRO A 177 26.81 -7.92 6.42
N TYR A 178 25.63 -7.53 5.96
CA TYR A 178 24.39 -7.61 6.77
C TYR A 178 23.97 -9.07 6.97
N ALA A 179 24.03 -9.88 5.92
CA ALA A 179 23.73 -11.31 5.96
C ALA A 179 24.66 -12.06 6.92
N ALA A 180 25.95 -11.73 6.92
CA ALA A 180 26.91 -12.29 7.85
C ALA A 180 26.58 -11.97 9.32
N LYS A 181 26.16 -10.73 9.63
CA LYS A 181 25.68 -10.35 10.96
C LYS A 181 24.43 -11.12 11.38
N ILE A 182 23.45 -11.22 10.48
CA ILE A 182 22.20 -11.98 10.71
C ILE A 182 22.56 -13.45 11.01
N LYS A 183 23.41 -14.06 10.21
CA LYS A 183 23.84 -15.46 10.44
C LYS A 183 24.59 -15.62 11.77
N ALA A 184 25.53 -14.74 12.06
CA ALA A 184 26.33 -14.77 13.29
C ALA A 184 25.49 -14.53 14.54
N SER A 185 24.39 -13.79 14.46
CA SER A 185 23.49 -13.53 15.58
C SER A 185 22.69 -14.76 16.04
N GLY A 186 22.62 -15.81 15.21
CA GLY A 186 21.80 -16.99 15.47
C GLY A 186 20.30 -16.73 15.40
N ALA A 187 19.87 -15.69 14.69
CA ALA A 187 18.44 -15.39 14.52
C ALA A 187 17.68 -16.54 13.83
N ASP A 188 16.47 -16.84 14.32
CA ASP A 188 15.52 -17.76 13.67
C ASP A 188 14.64 -17.03 12.66
N ALA A 189 14.46 -15.72 12.85
CA ALA A 189 13.63 -14.89 12.00
C ALA A 189 14.25 -13.51 11.75
N VAL A 190 14.00 -12.96 10.56
CA VAL A 190 14.25 -11.57 10.20
C VAL A 190 12.91 -10.86 10.01
N LEU A 191 12.73 -9.71 10.66
CA LEU A 191 11.59 -8.83 10.47
C LEU A 191 12.07 -7.60 9.69
N THR A 192 11.42 -7.31 8.55
CA THR A 192 11.85 -6.20 7.70
C THR A 192 10.71 -5.57 6.90
N GLY A 193 10.78 -4.25 6.77
CA GLY A 193 9.98 -3.47 5.82
C GLY A 193 10.72 -3.17 4.52
N ASN A 194 11.90 -3.73 4.30
CA ASN A 194 12.65 -3.52 3.07
C ASN A 194 11.83 -3.83 1.82
N PHE A 195 12.06 -3.08 0.76
CA PHE A 195 11.41 -3.24 -0.53
C PHE A 195 12.43 -3.11 -1.67
N SER A 196 12.03 -3.48 -2.89
CA SER A 196 12.88 -3.43 -4.08
C SER A 196 14.18 -4.24 -3.88
N ASN A 197 15.30 -3.75 -4.41
CA ASN A 197 16.59 -4.42 -4.33
C ASN A 197 17.08 -4.64 -2.90
N ASP A 198 16.73 -3.75 -1.95
CA ASP A 198 17.17 -3.91 -0.56
C ASP A 198 16.56 -5.18 0.08
N LEU A 199 15.37 -5.59 -0.32
CA LEU A 199 14.79 -6.86 0.14
C LEU A 199 15.38 -8.06 -0.61
N THR A 200 15.42 -7.99 -1.93
CA THR A 200 15.79 -9.15 -2.76
C THR A 200 17.26 -9.53 -2.58
N LEU A 201 18.14 -8.53 -2.51
CA LEU A 201 19.58 -8.75 -2.24
C LEU A 201 19.81 -9.25 -0.81
N LEU A 202 19.07 -8.73 0.18
CA LEU A 202 19.17 -9.20 1.56
C LEU A 202 18.81 -10.69 1.68
N VAL A 203 17.68 -11.12 1.10
CA VAL A 203 17.23 -12.53 1.18
C VAL A 203 18.23 -13.45 0.50
N LYS A 204 18.74 -13.07 -0.68
CA LYS A 204 19.74 -13.86 -1.43
C LYS A 204 21.07 -13.96 -0.68
N ALA A 205 21.60 -12.84 -0.21
CA ALA A 205 22.84 -12.81 0.56
C ALA A 205 22.72 -13.62 1.87
N ALA A 206 21.58 -13.55 2.55
CA ALA A 206 21.34 -14.35 3.75
C ALA A 206 21.34 -15.86 3.45
N LYS A 207 20.72 -16.27 2.33
CA LYS A 207 20.76 -17.67 1.89
C LYS A 207 22.21 -18.11 1.56
N GLU A 208 22.95 -17.29 0.86
CA GLU A 208 24.37 -17.55 0.53
C GLU A 208 25.24 -17.63 1.79
N ALA A 209 24.94 -16.82 2.81
CA ALA A 209 25.61 -16.90 4.11
C ALA A 209 25.18 -18.12 4.96
N GLY A 210 24.24 -18.94 4.46
CA GLY A 210 23.72 -20.12 5.17
C GLY A 210 22.71 -19.79 6.27
N PHE A 211 22.01 -18.67 6.17
CA PHE A 211 20.86 -18.39 7.04
C PHE A 211 19.67 -19.26 6.63
N GLU A 212 19.14 -20.02 7.58
CA GLU A 212 18.04 -20.97 7.36
C GLU A 212 16.71 -20.52 7.99
N GLY A 213 16.71 -19.34 8.65
CA GLY A 213 15.51 -18.79 9.28
C GLY A 213 14.49 -18.20 8.29
N LYS A 214 13.43 -17.63 8.85
CA LYS A 214 12.32 -17.06 8.09
C LYS A 214 12.45 -15.54 7.96
N PHE A 215 11.93 -15.01 6.86
CA PHE A 215 11.78 -13.57 6.63
C PHE A 215 10.32 -13.17 6.74
N TYR A 216 9.98 -12.36 7.70
CA TYR A 216 8.68 -11.72 7.83
C TYR A 216 8.76 -10.35 7.20
N THR A 217 8.11 -10.20 6.04
CA THR A 217 8.33 -9.06 5.13
C THR A 217 7.05 -8.30 4.81
N PHE A 218 7.20 -7.02 4.53
CA PHE A 218 6.08 -6.22 4.02
C PHE A 218 5.91 -6.35 2.51
N TYR A 219 6.98 -6.65 1.78
CA TYR A 219 7.03 -6.54 0.32
C TYR A 219 7.64 -7.77 -0.37
N GLY A 220 7.64 -8.93 0.27
CA GLY A 220 8.13 -10.17 -0.36
C GLY A 220 7.33 -10.55 -1.61
N ASN A 221 6.09 -10.07 -1.73
CA ASN A 221 5.20 -10.26 -2.88
C ASN A 221 5.19 -9.08 -3.86
N ALA A 222 6.03 -8.05 -3.68
CA ALA A 222 6.08 -6.91 -4.59
C ALA A 222 6.63 -7.27 -5.95
N LEU A 223 6.33 -6.44 -6.96
CA LEU A 223 6.80 -6.64 -8.34
C LEU A 223 8.32 -6.82 -8.38
N GLY A 224 8.78 -7.83 -9.06
CA GLY A 224 10.18 -8.23 -9.19
C GLY A 224 10.73 -9.04 -8.01
N ALA A 225 10.07 -9.02 -6.84
CA ALA A 225 10.59 -9.68 -5.65
C ALA A 225 10.56 -11.22 -5.75
N PRO A 226 9.44 -11.87 -6.08
CA PRO A 226 9.40 -13.34 -6.18
C PRO A 226 10.36 -13.89 -7.22
N ALA A 227 10.41 -13.26 -8.41
CA ALA A 227 11.32 -13.65 -9.47
C ALA A 227 12.79 -13.49 -9.07
N ALA A 228 13.15 -12.37 -8.43
CA ALA A 228 14.52 -12.09 -8.01
C ALA A 228 14.96 -12.94 -6.80
N ILE A 229 14.08 -13.19 -5.84
CA ILE A 229 14.38 -14.03 -4.66
C ILE A 229 14.51 -15.51 -5.05
N GLY A 230 13.61 -16.01 -5.89
CA GLY A 230 13.64 -17.38 -6.40
C GLY A 230 13.66 -18.44 -5.29
N GLU A 231 14.46 -19.48 -5.47
CA GLU A 231 14.64 -20.61 -4.54
C GLU A 231 14.96 -20.20 -3.09
N ALA A 232 15.64 -19.06 -2.92
CA ALA A 232 16.03 -18.60 -1.59
C ALA A 232 14.84 -18.28 -0.69
N GLY A 233 13.68 -17.96 -1.28
CA GLY A 233 12.47 -17.58 -0.55
C GLY A 233 11.50 -18.72 -0.24
N LEU A 234 11.69 -19.91 -0.82
CA LEU A 234 10.75 -21.01 -0.69
C LEU A 234 10.56 -21.45 0.77
N GLY A 235 9.30 -21.39 1.22
CA GLY A 235 8.91 -21.71 2.59
C GLY A 235 9.45 -20.74 3.66
N LYS A 236 10.22 -19.73 3.27
CA LYS A 236 10.94 -18.83 4.18
C LYS A 236 10.48 -17.38 4.09
N VAL A 237 10.14 -16.87 2.91
CA VAL A 237 9.65 -15.52 2.76
C VAL A 237 8.15 -15.49 3.04
N ILE A 238 7.78 -14.81 4.12
CA ILE A 238 6.40 -14.57 4.55
C ILE A 238 6.09 -13.12 4.25
N ALA A 239 5.02 -12.84 3.53
CA ALA A 239 4.63 -11.50 3.12
C ALA A 239 3.21 -11.18 3.55
N VAL A 240 3.00 -9.91 3.96
CA VAL A 240 1.66 -9.36 4.22
C VAL A 240 1.21 -8.51 3.03
N ALA A 241 -0.05 -8.65 2.66
CA ALA A 241 -0.67 -7.90 1.56
C ALA A 241 -2.14 -7.59 1.86
N ASP A 242 -2.70 -6.64 1.11
CA ASP A 242 -4.15 -6.42 1.05
C ASP A 242 -4.87 -7.54 0.29
N TRP A 243 -4.17 -8.19 -0.62
CA TRP A 243 -4.67 -9.29 -1.43
C TRP A 243 -3.48 -10.06 -2.06
N LEU A 244 -3.67 -11.34 -2.33
CA LEU A 244 -2.73 -12.22 -3.05
C LEU A 244 -3.48 -13.01 -4.13
N PRO A 245 -2.84 -13.34 -5.27
CA PRO A 245 -3.48 -14.10 -6.36
C PRO A 245 -4.09 -15.44 -5.93
N ASN A 246 -3.53 -16.05 -4.91
CA ASN A 246 -3.97 -17.36 -4.39
C ASN A 246 -4.94 -17.27 -3.20
N VAL A 247 -5.63 -16.14 -3.03
CA VAL A 247 -6.82 -16.09 -2.17
C VAL A 247 -7.90 -16.98 -2.76
N GLN A 248 -8.31 -18.00 -2.00
CA GLN A 248 -9.15 -19.12 -2.48
C GLN A 248 -10.64 -18.73 -2.55
N THR A 249 -10.99 -17.81 -3.45
CA THR A 249 -12.38 -17.50 -3.78
C THR A 249 -12.55 -17.41 -5.30
N ALA A 250 -13.68 -17.85 -5.81
CA ALA A 250 -13.96 -17.79 -7.25
C ALA A 250 -13.87 -16.37 -7.82
N SER A 251 -14.29 -15.36 -7.05
CA SER A 251 -14.22 -13.96 -7.45
C SER A 251 -12.78 -13.45 -7.52
N SER A 252 -11.92 -13.83 -6.57
CA SER A 252 -10.50 -13.49 -6.58
C SER A 252 -9.77 -14.12 -7.77
N GLU A 253 -10.08 -15.38 -8.04
CA GLU A 253 -9.53 -16.12 -9.18
C GLU A 253 -9.91 -15.48 -10.51
N ALA A 254 -11.20 -15.19 -10.71
CA ALA A 254 -11.70 -14.54 -11.91
C ALA A 254 -11.09 -13.13 -12.09
N PHE A 255 -10.91 -12.40 -11.00
CA PHE A 255 -10.26 -11.10 -11.02
C PHE A 255 -8.82 -11.19 -11.53
N TYR A 256 -8.02 -12.10 -10.98
CA TYR A 256 -6.61 -12.25 -11.39
C TYR A 256 -6.48 -12.78 -12.82
N GLN A 257 -7.31 -13.75 -13.23
CA GLN A 257 -7.35 -14.25 -14.60
C GLN A 257 -7.70 -13.14 -15.60
N SER A 258 -8.67 -12.28 -15.26
CA SER A 258 -9.05 -11.13 -16.11
C SER A 258 -7.91 -10.11 -16.20
N PHE A 259 -7.17 -9.90 -15.12
CA PHE A 259 -6.00 -9.03 -15.11
C PHE A 259 -4.91 -9.58 -16.05
N ARG A 260 -4.51 -10.85 -15.87
CA ARG A 260 -3.47 -11.48 -16.71
C ARG A 260 -3.87 -11.58 -18.19
N ALA A 261 -5.15 -11.76 -18.49
CA ALA A 261 -5.63 -11.72 -19.87
C ALA A 261 -5.45 -10.33 -20.49
N ARG A 262 -5.62 -9.27 -19.71
CA ARG A 262 -5.45 -7.87 -20.16
C ARG A 262 -3.97 -7.45 -20.20
N TYR A 263 -3.16 -7.94 -19.26
CA TYR A 263 -1.73 -7.62 -19.09
C TYR A 263 -0.92 -8.93 -19.05
N PRO A 264 -0.66 -9.56 -20.20
CA PRO A 264 -0.04 -10.89 -20.26
C PRO A 264 1.48 -10.87 -20.02
N LYS A 265 2.12 -9.69 -20.04
CA LYS A 265 3.56 -9.58 -19.87
C LYS A 265 3.93 -9.74 -18.38
N PRO A 266 4.95 -10.56 -18.03
CA PRO A 266 5.41 -10.70 -16.65
C PRO A 266 5.74 -9.38 -15.95
N ALA A 267 6.35 -8.43 -16.66
CA ALA A 267 6.69 -7.11 -16.12
C ALA A 267 5.48 -6.25 -15.72
N ASP A 268 4.28 -6.59 -16.20
CA ASP A 268 3.04 -5.89 -15.89
C ASP A 268 2.22 -6.59 -14.80
N ASP A 269 2.68 -7.74 -14.29
CA ASP A 269 1.95 -8.59 -13.34
C ASP A 269 2.00 -8.01 -11.91
N TYR A 270 1.46 -6.81 -11.77
CA TYR A 270 1.40 -6.08 -10.50
C TYR A 270 0.01 -5.53 -10.26
N VAL A 271 -0.87 -6.38 -9.75
CA VAL A 271 -2.23 -6.01 -9.39
C VAL A 271 -2.44 -6.04 -7.88
N HIS A 272 -3.12 -5.01 -7.38
CA HIS A 272 -3.50 -4.90 -5.97
C HIS A 272 -4.97 -4.51 -5.85
N MET A 273 -5.70 -5.23 -5.01
CA MET A 273 -7.12 -4.99 -4.80
C MET A 273 -7.40 -3.58 -4.27
N ARG A 274 -6.54 -3.08 -3.36
CA ARG A 274 -6.68 -1.73 -2.79
C ARG A 274 -6.71 -0.61 -3.84
N MET A 275 -6.00 -0.79 -4.97
CA MET A 275 -6.01 0.22 -6.05
C MET A 275 -7.36 0.27 -6.77
N HIS A 276 -8.02 -0.88 -6.90
CA HIS A 276 -9.37 -0.95 -7.44
C HIS A 276 -10.39 -0.39 -6.45
N LEU A 277 -10.27 -0.75 -5.17
CA LEU A 277 -11.12 -0.19 -4.10
C LEU A 277 -10.97 1.33 -4.00
N MET A 278 -9.76 1.86 -4.15
CA MET A 278 -9.48 3.30 -4.17
C MET A 278 -10.18 4.02 -5.31
N VAL A 279 -10.07 3.49 -6.53
CA VAL A 279 -10.71 4.11 -7.71
C VAL A 279 -12.22 4.01 -7.62
N GLU A 280 -12.76 2.89 -7.14
CA GLU A 280 -14.19 2.72 -6.88
C GLU A 280 -14.70 3.68 -5.80
N ALA A 281 -13.97 3.82 -4.69
CA ALA A 281 -14.31 4.77 -3.63
C ALA A 281 -14.34 6.21 -4.16
N LEU A 282 -13.36 6.59 -4.98
CA LEU A 282 -13.30 7.91 -5.61
C LEU A 282 -14.51 8.12 -6.55
N ALA A 283 -14.79 7.17 -7.45
CA ALA A 283 -15.90 7.28 -8.39
C ALA A 283 -17.23 7.45 -7.65
N GLN A 284 -17.51 6.58 -6.67
CA GLN A 284 -18.72 6.66 -5.85
C GLN A 284 -18.80 7.97 -5.03
N ALA A 285 -17.66 8.46 -4.53
CA ALA A 285 -17.62 9.70 -3.78
C ALA A 285 -17.96 10.92 -4.67
N ILE A 286 -17.44 10.95 -5.89
CA ILE A 286 -17.76 12.00 -6.86
C ILE A 286 -19.25 11.95 -7.23
N GLU A 287 -19.81 10.77 -7.51
CA GLU A 287 -21.23 10.60 -7.83
C GLU A 287 -22.14 11.07 -6.69
N LYS A 288 -21.82 10.69 -5.45
CA LYS A 288 -22.60 11.05 -4.26
C LYS A 288 -22.44 12.53 -3.86
N ALA A 289 -21.30 13.14 -4.17
CA ALA A 289 -21.05 14.55 -3.92
C ALA A 289 -21.77 15.48 -4.93
N SER A 290 -22.27 14.92 -6.02
CA SER A 290 -22.92 15.67 -7.12
C SER A 290 -24.39 15.24 -7.30
N PRO A 291 -25.27 15.37 -6.29
CA PRO A 291 -26.64 14.89 -6.38
C PRO A 291 -27.42 15.67 -7.45
N ALA A 292 -28.38 14.96 -8.07
CA ALA A 292 -29.27 15.55 -9.08
C ALA A 292 -30.02 16.78 -8.50
N GLY A 293 -29.93 17.91 -9.19
CA GLY A 293 -30.62 19.17 -8.80
C GLY A 293 -29.77 20.19 -8.07
N GLN A 294 -28.53 19.90 -7.69
CA GLN A 294 -27.60 20.91 -7.20
C GLN A 294 -27.09 21.76 -8.39
N LYS A 295 -27.33 23.08 -8.36
CA LYS A 295 -26.72 24.01 -9.30
C LYS A 295 -25.23 24.13 -8.97
N PRO A 296 -24.33 24.17 -10.00
CA PRO A 296 -22.94 24.54 -9.76
C PRO A 296 -22.88 25.86 -9.00
N THR A 297 -22.14 25.92 -7.90
CA THR A 297 -21.95 27.18 -7.19
C THR A 297 -21.08 28.10 -8.05
N ALA A 298 -21.41 29.39 -8.09
CA ALA A 298 -20.73 30.39 -8.93
C ALA A 298 -19.22 30.57 -8.62
N ALA A 299 -18.72 29.98 -7.56
CA ALA A 299 -17.30 29.98 -7.19
C ALA A 299 -16.46 28.91 -7.92
N THR A 300 -17.11 27.94 -8.54
CA THR A 300 -16.48 26.87 -9.31
C THR A 300 -17.05 26.96 -10.73
N GLY A 301 -16.21 27.22 -11.73
CA GLY A 301 -16.65 27.25 -13.13
C GLY A 301 -17.53 26.02 -13.47
N GLN A 302 -18.25 26.06 -14.57
CA GLN A 302 -19.25 25.03 -14.99
C GLN A 302 -18.77 23.57 -14.93
N ASP A 303 -17.47 23.33 -14.73
CA ASP A 303 -16.82 22.02 -14.76
C ASP A 303 -16.20 21.57 -13.43
N ALA A 304 -16.25 22.34 -12.36
CA ALA A 304 -15.55 22.01 -11.12
C ALA A 304 -16.40 21.14 -10.18
N ILE A 305 -15.81 20.02 -9.75
CA ILE A 305 -16.36 19.13 -8.73
C ILE A 305 -16.06 19.75 -7.35
N ASP A 306 -17.04 19.76 -6.44
CA ASP A 306 -16.82 20.20 -5.06
C ASP A 306 -15.99 19.16 -4.30
N LEU A 307 -14.69 19.42 -4.19
CA LEU A 307 -13.75 18.50 -3.54
C LEU A 307 -13.92 18.40 -2.02
N ILE A 308 -14.55 19.39 -1.35
CA ILE A 308 -14.92 19.26 0.05
C ILE A 308 -16.05 18.21 0.18
N ALA A 309 -17.05 18.31 -0.68
CA ALA A 309 -18.13 17.33 -0.72
C ALA A 309 -17.62 15.93 -1.10
N VAL A 310 -16.69 15.83 -2.07
CA VAL A 310 -16.07 14.53 -2.41
C VAL A 310 -15.28 13.97 -1.23
N ALA A 311 -14.49 14.77 -0.53
CA ALA A 311 -13.77 14.33 0.66
C ALA A 311 -14.72 13.83 1.75
N ALA A 312 -15.82 14.54 1.99
CA ALA A 312 -16.84 14.13 2.94
C ALA A 312 -17.54 12.80 2.55
N GLN A 313 -17.67 12.50 1.26
CA GLN A 313 -18.16 11.21 0.79
C GLN A 313 -17.09 10.11 0.89
N LEU A 314 -15.81 10.43 0.63
CA LEU A 314 -14.70 9.50 0.85
C LEU A 314 -14.59 9.09 2.32
N GLU A 315 -14.81 9.98 3.28
CA GLU A 315 -14.86 9.64 4.71
C GLU A 315 -15.93 8.60 5.06
N ARG A 316 -16.98 8.50 4.25
CA ARG A 316 -18.08 7.54 4.40
C ARG A 316 -17.94 6.35 3.46
N ALA A 317 -16.82 6.24 2.76
CA ALA A 317 -16.65 5.18 1.79
C ALA A 317 -16.76 3.80 2.46
N ASN A 318 -17.62 2.98 1.88
CA ASN A 318 -17.78 1.57 2.17
C ASN A 318 -17.89 0.88 0.82
N VAL A 319 -16.81 0.22 0.40
CA VAL A 319 -16.68 -0.31 -0.95
C VAL A 319 -16.47 -1.80 -0.90
N THR A 320 -17.26 -2.52 -1.66
CA THR A 320 -17.10 -3.96 -1.86
C THR A 320 -16.73 -4.24 -3.31
N LEU A 321 -15.64 -4.97 -3.51
CA LEU A 321 -15.18 -5.38 -4.83
C LEU A 321 -14.64 -6.81 -4.76
N GLN A 322 -15.13 -7.69 -5.64
CA GLN A 322 -14.67 -9.09 -5.75
C GLN A 322 -14.69 -9.85 -4.40
N GLY A 323 -15.68 -9.57 -3.58
CA GLY A 323 -15.82 -10.19 -2.25
C GLY A 323 -14.94 -9.57 -1.15
N GLN A 324 -14.11 -8.59 -1.47
CA GLN A 324 -13.40 -7.78 -0.47
C GLN A 324 -14.18 -6.51 -0.15
N ASN A 325 -14.31 -6.23 1.14
CA ASN A 325 -14.93 -5.01 1.64
C ASN A 325 -13.88 -4.14 2.34
N GLY A 326 -13.95 -2.84 2.10
CA GLY A 326 -13.13 -1.86 2.81
C GLY A 326 -13.92 -0.60 3.15
N THR A 327 -13.57 0.01 4.27
CA THR A 327 -14.20 1.22 4.77
C THR A 327 -13.18 2.29 5.09
N MET A 328 -13.50 3.54 4.83
CA MET A 328 -12.64 4.66 5.22
C MET A 328 -12.95 5.04 6.67
N ARG A 329 -11.91 5.18 7.49
CA ARG A 329 -12.05 5.71 8.85
C ARG A 329 -11.97 7.24 8.79
N ALA A 330 -13.09 7.92 9.09
CA ALA A 330 -13.21 9.38 8.98
C ALA A 330 -12.29 10.16 9.94
N ALA A 331 -11.83 9.52 11.01
CA ALA A 331 -10.99 10.18 12.02
C ALA A 331 -9.59 10.52 11.51
N ASP A 332 -9.05 9.75 10.55
CA ASP A 332 -7.67 9.87 10.09
C ASP A 332 -7.47 9.56 8.61
N HIS A 333 -8.55 9.25 7.89
CA HIS A 333 -8.54 8.88 6.47
C HIS A 333 -7.67 7.64 6.16
N GLN A 334 -7.59 6.71 7.11
CA GLN A 334 -7.00 5.38 6.90
C GLN A 334 -8.06 4.39 6.45
N PHE A 335 -7.89 3.81 5.27
CA PHE A 335 -8.77 2.77 4.77
C PHE A 335 -8.55 1.47 5.53
N GLN A 336 -9.66 0.89 6.01
CA GLN A 336 -9.71 -0.35 6.77
C GLN A 336 -10.17 -1.47 5.85
N GLN A 337 -9.34 -2.49 5.68
CA GLN A 337 -9.61 -3.64 4.81
C GLN A 337 -8.98 -4.91 5.37
N PRO A 338 -9.45 -6.10 5.00
CA PRO A 338 -8.78 -7.34 5.37
C PRO A 338 -7.34 -7.38 4.89
N LEU A 339 -6.48 -8.04 5.65
CA LEU A 339 -5.10 -8.32 5.27
C LEU A 339 -4.91 -9.82 5.14
N VAL A 340 -4.04 -10.22 4.23
CA VAL A 340 -3.64 -11.60 4.04
C VAL A 340 -2.14 -11.74 4.29
N VAL A 341 -1.76 -12.87 4.88
CA VAL A 341 -0.37 -13.27 5.04
C VAL A 341 -0.15 -14.54 4.23
N GLY A 342 0.86 -14.52 3.37
CA GLY A 342 1.23 -15.65 2.55
C GLY A 342 2.68 -16.04 2.72
N VAL A 343 2.99 -17.30 2.45
CA VAL A 343 4.35 -17.82 2.37
C VAL A 343 4.68 -18.14 0.91
N MET A 344 5.88 -17.76 0.50
CA MET A 344 6.38 -18.00 -0.87
C MET A 344 6.57 -19.49 -1.11
N ASP A 345 6.01 -19.99 -2.22
CA ASP A 345 6.09 -21.39 -2.60
C ASP A 345 6.10 -21.54 -4.13
N ARG A 346 6.35 -22.74 -4.65
CA ARG A 346 6.33 -23.03 -6.07
C ARG A 346 4.90 -23.05 -6.62
N GLN A 347 4.73 -22.63 -7.85
CA GLN A 347 3.49 -22.86 -8.58
C GLN A 347 3.21 -24.36 -8.66
N GLY A 348 1.95 -24.76 -8.42
CA GLY A 348 1.52 -26.15 -8.35
C GLY A 348 1.65 -26.79 -6.97
N ALA A 349 2.32 -26.13 -6.02
CA ALA A 349 2.26 -26.55 -4.62
C ALA A 349 0.84 -26.38 -4.05
N PRO A 350 0.44 -27.13 -3.03
CA PRO A 350 -0.88 -26.99 -2.41
C PRO A 350 -1.17 -25.54 -2.02
N GLY A 351 -2.25 -24.96 -2.58
CA GLY A 351 -2.65 -23.55 -2.33
C GLY A 351 -1.91 -22.52 -3.20
N VAL A 352 -1.09 -22.91 -4.16
CA VAL A 352 -0.41 -22.02 -5.12
C VAL A 352 -0.81 -22.39 -6.56
N LYS A 353 -1.99 -21.95 -6.98
CA LYS A 353 -2.48 -22.11 -8.34
C LYS A 353 -1.78 -21.17 -9.31
N PHE A 354 -1.55 -19.95 -8.89
CA PHE A 354 -0.96 -18.89 -9.69
C PHE A 354 0.44 -18.55 -9.17
N ASP A 355 1.38 -18.48 -10.10
CA ASP A 355 2.63 -17.77 -9.88
C ASP A 355 2.43 -16.26 -10.10
N VAL A 356 3.43 -15.48 -9.80
CA VAL A 356 3.50 -14.07 -10.17
C VAL A 356 4.65 -13.85 -11.16
N GLU A 357 4.48 -12.94 -12.09
CA GLU A 357 5.51 -12.52 -13.05
C GLU A 357 6.03 -13.65 -13.97
N GLY A 358 5.30 -14.75 -14.13
CA GLY A 358 5.79 -15.91 -14.88
C GLY A 358 7.02 -16.55 -14.24
N SER A 359 7.27 -16.30 -12.96
CA SER A 359 8.48 -16.71 -12.24
C SER A 359 8.48 -18.17 -11.81
N GLY A 360 7.33 -18.83 -11.82
CA GLY A 360 7.12 -20.15 -11.24
C GLY A 360 6.96 -20.10 -9.70
N TYR A 361 6.94 -18.91 -9.10
CA TYR A 361 6.75 -18.71 -7.66
C TYR A 361 5.51 -17.88 -7.37
N GLY A 362 4.78 -18.25 -6.32
CA GLY A 362 3.61 -17.54 -5.84
C GLY A 362 3.57 -17.55 -4.31
N PHE A 363 2.47 -17.05 -3.76
CA PHE A 363 2.28 -17.04 -2.32
C PHE A 363 1.07 -17.89 -1.95
N ARG A 364 1.29 -18.90 -1.12
CA ARG A 364 0.23 -19.66 -0.46
C ARG A 364 -0.28 -18.85 0.73
N VAL A 365 -1.57 -18.53 0.73
CA VAL A 365 -2.21 -17.83 1.85
C VAL A 365 -2.20 -18.74 3.08
N ILE A 366 -1.64 -18.26 4.17
CA ILE A 366 -1.55 -18.97 5.46
C ILE A 366 -2.44 -18.33 6.53
N LYS A 367 -2.81 -17.06 6.35
CA LYS A 367 -3.74 -16.36 7.25
C LYS A 367 -4.46 -15.23 6.54
N THR A 368 -5.73 -15.07 6.87
CA THR A 368 -6.52 -13.88 6.52
C THR A 368 -6.98 -13.21 7.80
N LEU A 369 -6.76 -11.91 7.91
CA LEU A 369 -7.17 -11.11 9.05
C LEU A 369 -8.33 -10.21 8.63
N PRO A 370 -9.45 -10.21 9.38
CA PRO A 370 -10.45 -9.17 9.24
C PRO A 370 -9.86 -7.79 9.49
N ALA A 371 -10.43 -6.75 8.87
CA ALA A 371 -9.97 -5.36 9.02
C ALA A 371 -9.80 -4.94 10.49
N ALA A 372 -10.77 -5.27 11.34
CA ALA A 372 -10.75 -4.96 12.78
C ALA A 372 -9.57 -5.59 13.53
N SER A 373 -9.03 -6.71 13.05
CA SER A 373 -7.90 -7.39 13.70
C SER A 373 -6.54 -6.72 13.44
N ALA A 374 -6.46 -5.89 12.40
CA ALA A 374 -5.26 -5.13 12.06
C ALA A 374 -5.41 -3.63 12.40
N GLU A 375 -6.59 -3.21 12.84
CA GLU A 375 -6.87 -1.81 13.18
C GLU A 375 -5.95 -1.31 14.29
N GLN A 376 -5.45 -0.09 14.13
CA GLN A 376 -4.59 0.59 15.10
C GLN A 376 -5.27 1.88 15.58
N ALA A 377 -4.98 2.29 16.81
CA ALA A 377 -5.42 3.57 17.32
C ALA A 377 -4.82 4.72 16.48
N THR A 378 -5.52 5.84 16.42
CA THR A 378 -5.05 7.04 15.73
C THR A 378 -4.79 8.18 16.70
N THR A 379 -3.74 8.97 16.41
CA THR A 379 -3.41 10.23 17.10
C THR A 379 -3.77 11.45 16.25
N CYS A 380 -4.43 11.25 15.12
CA CYS A 380 -4.78 12.30 14.17
C CYS A 380 -5.64 13.38 14.83
N ARG A 381 -5.26 14.64 14.60
CA ARG A 381 -6.02 15.84 14.95
C ARG A 381 -6.20 16.69 13.70
N MET A 382 -6.98 16.17 12.78
CA MET A 382 -7.19 16.75 11.47
C MET A 382 -7.89 18.11 11.56
N GLN A 383 -7.31 19.12 10.91
CA GLN A 383 -7.99 20.38 10.67
C GLN A 383 -8.88 20.25 9.43
N ARG A 384 -10.13 20.64 9.59
CA ARG A 384 -11.12 20.60 8.51
C ARG A 384 -11.31 22.00 7.92
N PRO A 385 -11.47 22.13 6.59
CA PRO A 385 -11.83 23.40 5.98
C PRO A 385 -13.19 23.84 6.52
N GLY A 386 -13.29 25.13 6.84
CA GLY A 386 -14.55 25.76 7.25
C GLY A 386 -15.51 25.96 6.08
#